data_50877f890d6d20e4f6a2d3b7d3c6b404
#
_entry.id   50877f890d6d20e4f6a2d3b7d3c6b404
#
_cell.length_a   1.000
_cell.length_b   1.000
_cell.length_c   1.000
_cell.angle_alpha   90.00
_cell.angle_beta   90.00
_cell.angle_gamma   90.00
#
_symmetry.space_group_name_H-M   'P 1'
#
loop_
_entity.id
_entity.type
_entity.pdbx_description
1 polymer ?
#
loop_
_entity_poly.entity_id
_entity_poly.type
_entity_poly.pdbx_seq_one_letter_code
_entity_poly.pdbx_strand_id
1 'polypeptide(L)'
;MSREKKLRLDELVVGRGLCETRSQARALIMAGKVRRGDETLDKPGKTYPESIPLTLIQPPRFVGRGGEKLEAFLAAHELPVDGGAFLDVGASTGGFTDCLLQRGAATVTCVDVGHGQLHGKLRTDSRVTNLEKVNARNLTPARLPLPAYDGVVMDLSFISLRLVLPPAWNCLRSGGWLVALVKPQFEAARREVDRGAGVIKDSAIQQRVLEEIRSFALETLPGASLVGVVDSPLRGADGNREFLLGLKRTR
;
A
#
# COMPACT_ATOMS: atom_id res chain seq x y z
N MET A 1 -37.72 -33.75 -17.76
CA MET A 1 -36.77 -32.72 -17.24
C MET A 1 -36.22 -33.22 -15.92
N SER A 2 -34.95 -33.59 -15.86
CA SER A 2 -34.30 -34.03 -14.62
C SER A 2 -34.26 -32.87 -13.62
N ARG A 3 -34.77 -33.12 -12.41
CA ARG A 3 -34.81 -32.12 -11.33
C ARG A 3 -33.36 -31.85 -10.92
N GLU A 4 -32.86 -30.64 -11.13
CA GLU A 4 -31.50 -30.24 -10.78
C GLU A 4 -31.24 -30.51 -9.28
N LYS A 5 -30.12 -31.17 -8.99
CA LYS A 5 -29.70 -31.52 -7.63
C LYS A 5 -29.46 -30.27 -6.81
N LYS A 6 -30.06 -30.18 -5.63
CA LYS A 6 -29.84 -29.10 -4.68
C LYS A 6 -28.96 -29.56 -3.55
N LEU A 7 -27.95 -28.78 -3.23
CA LEU A 7 -26.98 -29.01 -2.13
C LEU A 7 -27.00 -27.84 -1.15
N ARG A 8 -26.60 -28.11 0.06
CA ARG A 8 -26.42 -27.06 1.06
C ARG A 8 -25.29 -26.11 0.65
N LEU A 9 -25.41 -24.85 1.04
CA LEU A 9 -24.42 -23.85 0.69
C LEU A 9 -23.00 -24.19 1.24
N ASP A 10 -22.94 -24.70 2.50
CA ASP A 10 -21.67 -25.12 3.10
C ASP A 10 -21.02 -26.30 2.34
N GLU A 11 -21.82 -27.20 1.78
CA GLU A 11 -21.35 -28.30 0.92
C GLU A 11 -20.87 -27.82 -0.45
N LEU A 12 -21.61 -26.87 -1.05
CA LEU A 12 -21.27 -26.31 -2.34
C LEU A 12 -19.93 -25.54 -2.28
N VAL A 13 -19.71 -24.76 -1.21
CA VAL A 13 -18.47 -23.98 -1.02
C VAL A 13 -17.25 -24.91 -0.93
N VAL A 14 -17.35 -26.01 -0.19
CA VAL A 14 -16.27 -27.02 -0.10
C VAL A 14 -16.13 -27.78 -1.42
N GLY A 15 -17.24 -28.26 -1.99
CA GLY A 15 -17.23 -29.08 -3.21
C GLY A 15 -16.65 -28.35 -4.43
N ARG A 16 -16.63 -27.01 -4.41
CA ARG A 16 -15.99 -26.17 -5.44
C ARG A 16 -14.56 -25.76 -5.10
N GLY A 17 -13.99 -26.26 -4.02
CA GLY A 17 -12.62 -25.92 -3.62
C GLY A 17 -12.45 -24.47 -3.15
N LEU A 18 -13.54 -23.77 -2.78
CA LEU A 18 -13.48 -22.40 -2.25
C LEU A 18 -12.94 -22.36 -0.81
N CYS A 19 -12.95 -23.49 -0.11
CA CYS A 19 -12.28 -23.72 1.17
C CYS A 19 -12.10 -25.23 1.40
N GLU A 20 -11.28 -25.60 2.39
CA GLU A 20 -10.91 -26.99 2.64
C GLU A 20 -11.95 -27.75 3.47
N THR A 21 -12.61 -27.08 4.41
CA THR A 21 -13.50 -27.75 5.37
C THR A 21 -14.88 -27.11 5.48
N ARG A 22 -15.88 -27.91 5.88
CA ARG A 22 -17.25 -27.40 6.14
C ARG A 22 -17.28 -26.37 7.28
N SER A 23 -16.40 -26.48 8.27
CA SER A 23 -16.30 -25.51 9.36
C SER A 23 -15.84 -24.13 8.82
N GLN A 24 -14.81 -24.11 7.97
CA GLN A 24 -14.36 -22.91 7.26
C GLN A 24 -15.47 -22.35 6.35
N ALA A 25 -16.16 -23.21 5.57
CA ALA A 25 -17.27 -22.78 4.74
C ALA A 25 -18.36 -22.05 5.55
N ARG A 26 -18.76 -22.62 6.69
CA ARG A 26 -19.76 -22.00 7.58
C ARG A 26 -19.29 -20.65 8.12
N ALA A 27 -18.04 -20.54 8.55
CA ALA A 27 -17.46 -19.28 9.03
C ALA A 27 -17.46 -18.22 7.92
N LEU A 28 -17.03 -18.57 6.70
CA LEU A 28 -17.02 -17.67 5.54
C LEU A 28 -18.42 -17.21 5.14
N ILE A 29 -19.39 -18.12 5.14
CA ILE A 29 -20.80 -17.81 4.82
C ILE A 29 -21.38 -16.86 5.87
N MET A 30 -21.24 -17.18 7.16
CA MET A 30 -21.75 -16.34 8.25
C MET A 30 -21.06 -14.96 8.31
N ALA A 31 -19.80 -14.88 7.87
CA ALA A 31 -19.07 -13.63 7.72
C ALA A 31 -19.46 -12.84 6.44
N GLY A 32 -20.44 -13.31 5.65
CA GLY A 32 -20.91 -12.65 4.43
C GLY A 32 -19.88 -12.63 3.29
N LYS A 33 -18.93 -13.58 3.29
CA LYS A 33 -17.85 -13.65 2.28
C LYS A 33 -18.25 -14.45 1.03
N VAL A 34 -19.37 -15.17 1.06
CA VAL A 34 -19.86 -15.95 -0.09
C VAL A 34 -20.96 -15.18 -0.81
N ARG A 35 -20.81 -15.02 -2.12
CA ARG A 35 -21.74 -14.27 -2.96
C ARG A 35 -22.24 -15.04 -4.18
N ARG A 36 -23.40 -14.59 -4.67
CA ARG A 36 -23.96 -14.90 -5.99
C ARG A 36 -24.17 -13.57 -6.72
N GLY A 37 -23.23 -13.17 -7.57
CA GLY A 37 -23.21 -11.80 -8.09
C GLY A 37 -23.13 -10.80 -6.93
N ASP A 38 -24.08 -9.87 -6.87
CA ASP A 38 -24.15 -8.86 -5.80
C ASP A 38 -24.86 -9.34 -4.53
N GLU A 39 -25.53 -10.51 -4.57
CA GLU A 39 -26.24 -11.07 -3.43
C GLU A 39 -25.28 -11.77 -2.45
N THR A 40 -25.31 -11.37 -1.19
CA THR A 40 -24.59 -12.04 -0.11
C THR A 40 -25.38 -13.26 0.37
N LEU A 41 -24.73 -14.42 0.45
CA LEU A 41 -25.33 -15.66 0.93
C LEU A 41 -24.80 -15.92 2.35
N ASP A 42 -25.68 -15.77 3.35
CA ASP A 42 -25.32 -15.77 4.79
C ASP A 42 -25.81 -16.99 5.58
N LYS A 43 -26.56 -17.92 4.92
CA LYS A 43 -27.15 -19.08 5.59
C LYS A 43 -26.52 -20.39 5.14
N PRO A 44 -25.55 -20.97 5.90
CA PRO A 44 -24.82 -22.19 5.52
C PRO A 44 -25.71 -23.40 5.17
N GLY A 45 -26.81 -23.52 5.87
CA GLY A 45 -27.75 -24.65 5.68
C GLY A 45 -28.74 -24.47 4.54
N LYS A 46 -28.87 -23.31 3.93
CA LYS A 46 -29.78 -23.07 2.81
C LYS A 46 -29.33 -23.84 1.58
N THR A 47 -30.30 -24.46 0.89
CA THR A 47 -30.01 -25.27 -0.30
C THR A 47 -30.14 -24.46 -1.58
N TYR A 48 -29.22 -24.70 -2.51
CA TYR A 48 -29.16 -24.07 -3.82
C TYR A 48 -28.91 -25.12 -4.91
N PRO A 49 -29.28 -24.83 -6.16
CA PRO A 49 -28.88 -25.66 -7.29
C PRO A 49 -27.38 -25.88 -7.34
N GLU A 50 -26.94 -27.08 -7.73
CA GLU A 50 -25.50 -27.38 -7.84
C GLU A 50 -24.76 -26.45 -8.83
N SER A 51 -25.50 -25.93 -9.82
CA SER A 51 -24.98 -24.98 -10.83
C SER A 51 -24.87 -23.54 -10.38
N ILE A 52 -25.37 -23.17 -9.16
CA ILE A 52 -25.37 -21.77 -8.71
C ILE A 52 -23.98 -21.14 -8.81
N PRO A 53 -23.80 -19.95 -9.44
CA PRO A 53 -22.50 -19.28 -9.45
C PRO A 53 -22.18 -18.78 -8.04
N LEU A 54 -21.05 -19.24 -7.48
CA LEU A 54 -20.55 -18.81 -6.17
C LEU A 54 -19.20 -18.12 -6.34
N THR A 55 -19.06 -16.99 -5.68
CA THR A 55 -17.79 -16.27 -5.55
C THR A 55 -17.46 -16.07 -4.08
N LEU A 56 -16.17 -16.16 -3.73
CA LEU A 56 -15.67 -15.87 -2.40
C LEU A 56 -15.03 -14.49 -2.40
N ILE A 57 -15.51 -13.60 -1.51
CA ILE A 57 -14.81 -12.34 -1.27
C ILE A 57 -13.52 -12.66 -0.53
N GLN A 58 -12.41 -12.56 -1.24
CA GLN A 58 -11.10 -12.67 -0.62
C GLN A 58 -10.86 -11.48 0.31
N PRO A 59 -10.30 -11.68 1.50
CA PRO A 59 -9.85 -10.56 2.31
C PRO A 59 -8.80 -9.75 1.52
N PRO A 60 -8.71 -8.44 1.73
CA PRO A 60 -7.65 -7.65 1.14
C PRO A 60 -6.29 -8.28 1.47
N ARG A 61 -5.38 -8.34 0.48
CA ARG A 61 -4.04 -8.89 0.67
C ARG A 61 -3.25 -8.13 1.75
N PHE A 62 -3.44 -6.82 1.79
CA PHE A 62 -2.77 -5.92 2.73
C PHE A 62 -3.78 -5.23 3.65
N VAL A 63 -3.34 -4.78 4.81
CA VAL A 63 -4.17 -4.04 5.78
C VAL A 63 -4.68 -2.69 5.25
N GLY A 64 -4.15 -2.21 4.13
CA GLY A 64 -4.54 -0.98 3.47
C GLY A 64 -4.20 -0.99 1.98
N ARG A 65 -4.92 -0.18 1.19
CA ARG A 65 -4.75 -0.07 -0.28
C ARG A 65 -3.32 0.31 -0.72
N GLY A 66 -2.58 1.02 0.15
CA GLY A 66 -1.19 1.37 -0.10
C GLY A 66 -0.31 0.16 -0.39
N GLY A 67 -0.55 -0.98 0.26
CA GLY A 67 0.22 -2.20 0.04
C GLY A 67 0.26 -2.65 -1.42
N GLU A 68 -0.84 -2.55 -2.15
CA GLU A 68 -0.90 -2.90 -3.57
C GLU A 68 -0.08 -1.94 -4.45
N LYS A 69 0.00 -0.65 -4.06
CA LYS A 69 0.81 0.34 -4.77
C LYS A 69 2.30 0.00 -4.66
N LEU A 70 2.77 -0.21 -3.42
CA LEU A 70 4.18 -0.56 -3.18
C LEU A 70 4.53 -1.91 -3.81
N GLU A 71 3.66 -2.90 -3.69
CA GLU A 71 3.82 -4.22 -4.30
C GLU A 71 4.06 -4.14 -5.81
N ALA A 72 3.29 -3.31 -6.52
CA ALA A 72 3.46 -3.12 -7.95
C ALA A 72 4.84 -2.57 -8.30
N PHE A 73 5.37 -1.62 -7.50
CA PHE A 73 6.70 -1.06 -7.73
C PHE A 73 7.81 -2.08 -7.44
N LEU A 74 7.72 -2.77 -6.29
CA LEU A 74 8.73 -3.74 -5.88
C LEU A 74 8.79 -4.95 -6.82
N ALA A 75 7.65 -5.36 -7.39
CA ALA A 75 7.59 -6.43 -8.38
C ALA A 75 8.20 -6.00 -9.73
N ALA A 76 7.99 -4.73 -10.14
CA ALA A 76 8.50 -4.22 -11.42
C ALA A 76 10.03 -4.00 -11.43
N HIS A 77 10.64 -3.73 -10.26
CA HIS A 77 12.06 -3.35 -10.15
C HIS A 77 12.90 -4.31 -9.31
N GLU A 78 12.31 -5.41 -8.81
CA GLU A 78 12.98 -6.47 -8.03
C GLU A 78 13.87 -5.94 -6.90
N LEU A 79 13.41 -4.88 -6.19
CA LEU A 79 14.17 -4.30 -5.09
C LEU A 79 14.27 -5.28 -3.91
N PRO A 80 15.46 -5.42 -3.29
CA PRO A 80 15.66 -6.34 -2.18
C PRO A 80 14.90 -5.86 -0.93
N VAL A 81 14.12 -6.76 -0.32
CA VAL A 81 13.36 -6.49 0.90
C VAL A 81 13.70 -7.51 2.00
N ASP A 82 13.90 -8.77 1.63
CA ASP A 82 14.11 -9.86 2.59
C ASP A 82 15.27 -9.58 3.54
N GLY A 83 15.05 -9.76 4.84
CA GLY A 83 16.02 -9.52 5.89
C GLY A 83 16.38 -8.05 6.16
N GLY A 84 15.84 -7.11 5.40
CA GLY A 84 16.17 -5.68 5.48
C GLY A 84 15.40 -4.93 6.58
N ALA A 85 15.95 -3.74 6.94
CA ALA A 85 15.33 -2.79 7.85
C ALA A 85 14.77 -1.59 7.05
N PHE A 86 13.50 -1.23 7.27
CA PHE A 86 12.80 -0.22 6.48
C PHE A 86 12.20 0.89 7.32
N LEU A 87 12.08 2.07 6.71
CA LEU A 87 11.40 3.23 7.26
C LEU A 87 10.16 3.54 6.38
N ASP A 88 8.97 3.49 6.98
CA ASP A 88 7.70 3.83 6.35
C ASP A 88 7.26 5.21 6.85
N VAL A 89 7.34 6.22 5.97
CA VAL A 89 7.05 7.63 6.27
C VAL A 89 5.66 7.99 5.77
N GLY A 90 4.75 8.24 6.71
CA GLY A 90 3.32 8.39 6.44
C GLY A 90 2.62 7.03 6.44
N ALA A 91 2.92 6.20 7.44
CA ALA A 91 2.45 4.82 7.49
C ALA A 91 0.92 4.68 7.52
N SER A 92 0.18 5.64 8.11
CA SER A 92 -1.27 5.62 8.22
C SER A 92 -1.79 4.27 8.75
N THR A 93 -2.59 3.54 7.98
CA THR A 93 -3.05 2.18 8.34
C THR A 93 -1.98 1.10 8.25
N GLY A 94 -0.83 1.37 7.63
CA GLY A 94 0.30 0.46 7.51
C GLY A 94 0.31 -0.38 6.23
N GLY A 95 -0.31 0.09 5.16
CA GLY A 95 -0.35 -0.66 3.90
C GLY A 95 1.04 -0.96 3.33
N PHE A 96 1.95 0.03 3.31
CA PHE A 96 3.34 -0.16 2.86
C PHE A 96 4.11 -1.06 3.83
N THR A 97 3.97 -0.85 5.12
CA THR A 97 4.54 -1.70 6.16
C THR A 97 4.14 -3.17 6.01
N ASP A 98 2.84 -3.47 5.83
CA ASP A 98 2.36 -4.85 5.65
C ASP A 98 2.94 -5.48 4.37
N CYS A 99 3.08 -4.70 3.29
CA CYS A 99 3.74 -5.16 2.06
C CYS A 99 5.20 -5.54 2.31
N LEU A 100 5.98 -4.70 2.99
CA LEU A 100 7.38 -4.97 3.33
C LEU A 100 7.52 -6.20 4.21
N LEU A 101 6.68 -6.35 5.25
CA LEU A 101 6.69 -7.50 6.15
C LEU A 101 6.33 -8.81 5.45
N GLN A 102 5.36 -8.80 4.52
CA GLN A 102 5.01 -9.96 3.69
C GLN A 102 6.12 -10.35 2.71
N ARG A 103 7.00 -9.42 2.36
CA ARG A 103 8.20 -9.65 1.54
C ARG A 103 9.45 -9.98 2.35
N GLY A 104 9.32 -10.25 3.65
CA GLY A 104 10.42 -10.72 4.49
C GLY A 104 11.24 -9.63 5.17
N ALA A 105 10.76 -8.37 5.24
CA ALA A 105 11.45 -7.33 6.01
C ALA A 105 11.70 -7.79 7.46
N ALA A 106 12.94 -7.62 7.94
CA ALA A 106 13.30 -7.97 9.32
C ALA A 106 12.69 -6.98 10.32
N THR A 107 12.71 -5.69 9.99
CA THR A 107 12.08 -4.66 10.81
C THR A 107 11.52 -3.52 9.97
N VAL A 108 10.43 -2.90 10.44
CA VAL A 108 9.88 -1.69 9.85
C VAL A 108 9.61 -0.66 10.93
N THR A 109 10.19 0.53 10.78
CA THR A 109 9.87 1.69 11.59
C THR A 109 8.81 2.52 10.88
N CYS A 110 7.64 2.61 11.44
CA CYS A 110 6.53 3.44 10.96
C CYS A 110 6.62 4.83 11.57
N VAL A 111 6.50 5.86 10.76
CA VAL A 111 6.45 7.26 11.20
C VAL A 111 5.18 7.92 10.64
N ASP A 112 4.38 8.52 11.51
CA ASP A 112 3.19 9.26 11.11
C ASP A 112 2.96 10.49 12.00
N VAL A 113 2.37 11.55 11.43
CA VAL A 113 1.94 12.74 12.17
C VAL A 113 0.65 12.47 12.95
N GLY A 114 -0.14 11.52 12.51
CA GLY A 114 -1.38 11.07 13.13
C GLY A 114 -1.16 10.24 14.40
N HIS A 115 -2.26 9.80 14.96
CA HIS A 115 -2.27 8.96 16.16
C HIS A 115 -3.33 7.87 16.05
N GLY A 116 -2.99 6.64 16.47
CA GLY A 116 -3.93 5.52 16.54
C GLY A 116 -4.39 4.98 15.19
N GLN A 117 -3.70 5.32 14.08
CA GLN A 117 -4.11 4.92 12.73
C GLN A 117 -3.63 3.52 12.33
N LEU A 118 -2.47 3.10 12.82
CA LEU A 118 -1.84 1.84 12.43
C LEU A 118 -2.74 0.64 12.78
N HIS A 119 -2.95 -0.24 11.82
CA HIS A 119 -3.80 -1.42 11.98
C HIS A 119 -3.36 -2.33 13.12
N GLY A 120 -4.30 -2.90 13.89
CA GLY A 120 -4.04 -3.70 15.08
C GLY A 120 -3.06 -4.85 14.88
N LYS A 121 -3.13 -5.56 13.74
CA LYS A 121 -2.18 -6.62 13.35
C LYS A 121 -0.73 -6.12 13.35
N LEU A 122 -0.49 -4.92 12.84
CA LEU A 122 0.86 -4.35 12.75
C LEU A 122 1.34 -3.78 14.08
N ARG A 123 0.43 -3.22 14.86
CA ARG A 123 0.76 -2.70 16.20
C ARG A 123 1.25 -3.77 17.17
N THR A 124 0.87 -5.03 16.95
CA THR A 124 1.26 -6.17 17.77
C THR A 124 2.39 -7.01 17.16
N ASP A 125 2.85 -6.68 15.95
CA ASP A 125 3.97 -7.38 15.30
C ASP A 125 5.29 -6.89 15.90
N SER A 126 6.09 -7.80 16.44
CA SER A 126 7.37 -7.49 17.08
C SER A 126 8.42 -6.87 16.15
N ARG A 127 8.24 -7.00 14.84
CA ARG A 127 9.10 -6.40 13.81
C ARG A 127 8.77 -4.92 13.54
N VAL A 128 7.65 -4.41 14.08
CA VAL A 128 7.16 -3.06 13.82
C VAL A 128 7.43 -2.14 15.01
N THR A 129 8.07 -1.02 14.74
CA THR A 129 8.18 0.11 15.68
C THR A 129 7.30 1.24 15.18
N ASN A 130 6.30 1.66 15.96
CA ASN A 130 5.36 2.71 15.58
C ASN A 130 5.68 4.03 16.29
N LEU A 131 6.05 5.06 15.54
CA LEU A 131 6.37 6.41 16.01
C LEU A 131 5.30 7.38 15.52
N GLU A 132 4.36 7.70 16.37
CA GLU A 132 3.27 8.61 16.11
C GLU A 132 3.60 10.06 16.51
N LYS A 133 2.84 11.04 15.96
CA LYS A 133 3.02 12.48 16.19
C LYS A 133 4.40 12.99 15.75
N VAL A 134 5.00 12.35 14.75
CA VAL A 134 6.28 12.72 14.19
C VAL A 134 6.07 13.41 12.84
N ASN A 135 6.53 14.66 12.74
CA ASN A 135 6.50 15.39 11.49
C ASN A 135 7.66 14.96 10.59
N ALA A 136 7.34 14.44 9.40
CA ALA A 136 8.31 13.96 8.42
C ALA A 136 9.36 15.02 7.99
N ARG A 137 9.03 16.32 8.07
CA ARG A 137 9.97 17.42 7.80
C ARG A 137 11.15 17.45 8.78
N ASN A 138 10.93 16.95 9.99
CA ASN A 138 11.87 17.00 11.10
C ASN A 138 12.55 15.65 11.36
N LEU A 139 12.48 14.73 10.40
CA LEU A 139 13.14 13.43 10.50
C LEU A 139 14.65 13.61 10.57
N THR A 140 15.24 12.95 11.55
CA THR A 140 16.70 12.82 11.68
C THR A 140 17.04 11.40 12.14
N PRO A 141 18.16 10.81 11.69
CA PRO A 141 18.58 9.49 12.15
C PRO A 141 18.65 9.37 13.67
N ALA A 142 19.06 10.43 14.37
CA ALA A 142 19.19 10.45 15.83
C ALA A 142 17.84 10.28 16.59
N ARG A 143 16.70 10.47 15.93
CA ARG A 143 15.35 10.32 16.49
C ARG A 143 14.69 8.99 16.15
N LEU A 144 15.38 8.14 15.41
CA LEU A 144 14.87 6.86 14.92
C LEU A 144 15.58 5.70 15.67
N PRO A 145 14.93 4.53 15.78
CA PRO A 145 15.52 3.35 16.42
C PRO A 145 16.82 2.88 15.77
N LEU A 146 16.96 3.10 14.47
CA LEU A 146 18.16 2.72 13.71
C LEU A 146 18.82 3.96 13.10
N PRO A 147 20.15 4.00 13.01
CA PRO A 147 20.88 5.11 12.44
C PRO A 147 20.72 5.22 10.92
N ALA A 148 20.40 4.11 10.24
CA ALA A 148 20.17 4.04 8.81
C ALA A 148 19.34 2.81 8.43
N TYR A 149 18.64 2.89 7.29
CA TYR A 149 17.71 1.89 6.78
C TYR A 149 18.15 1.37 5.40
N ASP A 150 17.80 0.13 5.09
CA ASP A 150 18.01 -0.50 3.79
C ASP A 150 17.08 0.10 2.72
N GLY A 151 15.90 0.51 3.13
CA GLY A 151 14.96 1.21 2.29
C GLY A 151 14.07 2.17 3.05
N VAL A 152 13.59 3.18 2.33
CA VAL A 152 12.62 4.16 2.79
C VAL A 152 11.42 4.15 1.84
N VAL A 153 10.22 4.05 2.38
CA VAL A 153 8.98 4.15 1.61
C VAL A 153 8.15 5.33 2.11
N MET A 154 7.44 6.01 1.21
CA MET A 154 6.75 7.25 1.56
C MET A 154 5.39 7.33 0.86
N ASP A 155 4.30 7.43 1.65
CA ASP A 155 2.94 7.73 1.17
C ASP A 155 2.36 8.88 2.00
N LEU A 156 2.70 10.11 1.64
CA LEU A 156 2.33 11.32 2.37
C LEU A 156 1.18 12.07 1.69
N SER A 157 0.35 12.74 2.49
CA SER A 157 -0.73 13.61 2.00
C SER A 157 -0.57 15.02 2.56
N PHE A 158 -1.05 16.01 1.78
CA PHE A 158 -1.06 17.43 2.16
C PHE A 158 0.32 18.07 2.40
N ILE A 159 1.35 17.52 1.79
CA ILE A 159 2.72 18.02 1.89
C ILE A 159 3.46 17.73 0.58
N SER A 160 4.30 18.65 0.13
CA SER A 160 5.18 18.41 -1.01
C SER A 160 6.34 17.49 -0.64
N LEU A 161 6.68 16.56 -1.52
CA LEU A 161 7.84 15.68 -1.42
C LEU A 161 9.16 16.47 -1.35
N ARG A 162 9.21 17.66 -1.92
CA ARG A 162 10.41 18.54 -1.84
C ARG A 162 10.83 18.84 -0.40
N LEU A 163 9.87 18.85 0.54
CA LEU A 163 10.11 19.14 1.96
C LEU A 163 10.52 17.92 2.78
N VAL A 164 10.20 16.72 2.31
CA VAL A 164 10.34 15.47 3.10
C VAL A 164 11.34 14.49 2.50
N LEU A 165 11.64 14.58 1.21
CA LEU A 165 12.67 13.75 0.57
C LEU A 165 14.06 13.95 1.19
N PRO A 166 14.57 15.19 1.42
CA PRO A 166 15.91 15.37 1.99
C PRO A 166 16.06 14.78 3.40
N PRO A 167 15.17 15.04 4.39
CA PRO A 167 15.28 14.42 5.71
C PRO A 167 15.14 12.89 5.66
N ALA A 168 14.25 12.34 4.84
CA ALA A 168 14.10 10.90 4.67
C ALA A 168 15.32 10.26 4.00
N TRP A 169 15.93 10.93 3.02
CA TRP A 169 17.15 10.49 2.36
C TRP A 169 18.34 10.35 3.31
N ASN A 170 18.43 11.22 4.30
CA ASN A 170 19.48 11.15 5.32
C ASN A 170 19.35 9.90 6.22
N CYS A 171 18.18 9.29 6.27
CA CYS A 171 17.95 8.05 7.01
C CYS A 171 18.27 6.79 6.17
N LEU A 172 18.58 6.93 4.89
CA LEU A 172 18.89 5.83 4.00
C LEU A 172 20.38 5.52 4.01
N ARG A 173 20.78 4.26 4.13
CA ARG A 173 22.19 3.85 4.01
C ARG A 173 22.72 3.99 2.57
N SER A 174 24.01 4.01 2.40
CA SER A 174 24.64 3.83 1.09
C SER A 174 24.24 2.48 0.49
N GLY A 175 23.90 2.45 -0.80
CA GLY A 175 23.37 1.28 -1.50
C GLY A 175 21.89 1.00 -1.26
N GLY A 176 21.24 1.71 -0.32
CA GLY A 176 19.82 1.59 -0.04
C GLY A 176 18.94 2.23 -1.13
N TRP A 177 17.62 2.01 -1.03
CA TRP A 177 16.64 2.52 -1.99
C TRP A 177 15.49 3.28 -1.31
N LEU A 178 14.89 4.21 -2.04
CA LEU A 178 13.73 4.97 -1.59
C LEU A 178 12.63 4.88 -2.65
N VAL A 179 11.38 4.62 -2.22
CA VAL A 179 10.18 4.68 -3.07
C VAL A 179 9.20 5.69 -2.48
N ALA A 180 8.88 6.73 -3.24
CA ALA A 180 7.94 7.76 -2.83
C ALA A 180 6.72 7.79 -3.75
N LEU A 181 5.53 7.92 -3.17
CA LEU A 181 4.30 8.13 -3.92
C LEU A 181 4.18 9.62 -4.28
N VAL A 182 4.32 9.93 -5.57
CA VAL A 182 4.12 11.27 -6.13
C VAL A 182 2.65 11.50 -6.37
N LYS A 183 2.10 12.51 -5.73
CA LYS A 183 0.69 12.90 -5.82
C LYS A 183 0.58 14.27 -6.46
N PRO A 184 0.22 14.39 -7.74
CA PRO A 184 0.23 15.66 -8.46
C PRO A 184 -0.55 16.77 -7.75
N GLN A 185 -1.64 16.45 -7.06
CA GLN A 185 -2.45 17.43 -6.34
C GLN A 185 -1.74 18.09 -5.14
N PHE A 186 -0.65 17.51 -4.64
CA PHE A 186 0.14 18.11 -3.54
C PHE A 186 1.44 18.76 -4.01
N GLU A 187 1.73 18.67 -5.30
CA GLU A 187 2.96 19.18 -5.92
C GLU A 187 2.70 20.32 -6.92
N ALA A 188 1.53 20.29 -7.58
CA ALA A 188 1.16 21.31 -8.57
C ALA A 188 0.86 22.67 -7.94
N ALA A 189 0.87 23.72 -8.75
CA ALA A 189 0.50 25.05 -8.29
C ALA A 189 -0.97 25.09 -7.85
N ARG A 190 -1.24 25.82 -6.75
CA ARG A 190 -2.58 25.91 -6.15
C ARG A 190 -3.69 26.22 -7.17
N ARG A 191 -3.44 27.15 -8.10
CA ARG A 191 -4.41 27.49 -9.18
C ARG A 191 -4.77 26.32 -10.10
N GLU A 192 -3.86 25.36 -10.26
CA GLU A 192 -4.11 24.16 -11.09
C GLU A 192 -4.97 23.15 -10.33
N VAL A 193 -4.72 23.01 -9.03
CA VAL A 193 -5.49 22.16 -8.11
C VAL A 193 -6.91 22.69 -7.93
N ASP A 194 -7.05 24.01 -7.72
CA ASP A 194 -8.34 24.67 -7.50
C ASP A 194 -9.27 24.56 -8.72
N ARG A 195 -8.72 24.61 -9.95
CA ARG A 195 -9.50 24.43 -11.21
C ARG A 195 -10.19 23.06 -11.29
N GLY A 196 -9.60 22.04 -10.68
CA GLY A 196 -10.13 20.67 -10.69
C GLY A 196 -10.81 20.27 -9.37
N ALA A 197 -11.12 21.23 -8.48
CA ALA A 197 -11.68 20.97 -7.15
C ALA A 197 -10.87 19.89 -6.38
N GLY A 198 -9.54 19.99 -6.41
CA GLY A 198 -8.63 19.02 -5.78
C GLY A 198 -8.21 17.85 -6.66
N VAL A 199 -8.76 17.72 -7.88
CA VAL A 199 -8.41 16.62 -8.81
C VAL A 199 -7.73 17.17 -10.07
N ILE A 200 -6.48 16.75 -10.30
CA ILE A 200 -5.74 17.08 -11.52
C ILE A 200 -6.04 16.03 -12.59
N LYS A 201 -6.87 16.41 -13.57
CA LYS A 201 -7.25 15.53 -14.70
C LYS A 201 -6.33 15.69 -15.91
N ASP A 202 -5.68 16.84 -16.05
CA ASP A 202 -4.79 17.16 -17.17
C ASP A 202 -3.51 16.32 -17.08
N SER A 203 -3.32 15.44 -18.05
CA SER A 203 -2.16 14.56 -18.13
C SER A 203 -0.84 15.31 -18.32
N ALA A 204 -0.86 16.47 -18.97
CA ALA A 204 0.35 17.28 -19.15
C ALA A 204 0.83 17.86 -17.81
N ILE A 205 -0.10 18.32 -16.96
CA ILE A 205 0.23 18.77 -15.60
C ILE A 205 0.75 17.60 -14.75
N GLN A 206 0.11 16.42 -14.84
CA GLN A 206 0.55 15.23 -14.10
C GLN A 206 1.99 14.84 -14.47
N GLN A 207 2.32 14.80 -15.75
CA GLN A 207 3.66 14.45 -16.23
C GLN A 207 4.69 15.52 -15.89
N ARG A 208 4.35 16.80 -16.04
CA ARG A 208 5.23 17.90 -15.63
C ARG A 208 5.59 17.81 -14.15
N VAL A 209 4.59 17.62 -13.29
CA VAL A 209 4.80 17.50 -11.84
C VAL A 209 5.70 16.31 -11.50
N LEU A 210 5.44 15.15 -12.12
CA LEU A 210 6.29 13.98 -11.92
C LEU A 210 7.74 14.27 -12.30
N GLU A 211 7.96 14.92 -13.46
CA GLU A 211 9.30 15.28 -13.93
C GLU A 211 10.00 16.29 -13.01
N GLU A 212 9.25 17.27 -12.52
CA GLU A 212 9.77 18.26 -11.56
C GLU A 212 10.24 17.62 -10.25
N ILE A 213 9.47 16.65 -9.71
CA ILE A 213 9.86 15.93 -8.50
C ILE A 213 11.05 15.00 -8.76
N ARG A 214 11.07 14.32 -9.91
CA ARG A 214 12.19 13.49 -10.33
C ARG A 214 13.49 14.30 -10.43
N SER A 215 13.44 15.41 -11.16
CA SER A 215 14.60 16.29 -11.34
C SER A 215 15.06 16.86 -10.02
N PHE A 216 14.15 17.38 -9.19
CA PHE A 216 14.47 17.84 -7.85
C PHE A 216 15.20 16.76 -7.03
N ALA A 217 14.72 15.53 -7.03
CA ALA A 217 15.32 14.44 -6.27
C ALA A 217 16.75 14.13 -6.76
N LEU A 218 16.94 14.03 -8.09
CA LEU A 218 18.25 13.71 -8.67
C LEU A 218 19.28 14.83 -8.51
N GLU A 219 18.84 16.09 -8.51
CA GLU A 219 19.73 17.26 -8.37
C GLU A 219 20.06 17.57 -6.89
N THR A 220 19.10 17.33 -5.98
CA THR A 220 19.23 17.78 -4.58
C THR A 220 19.72 16.69 -3.63
N LEU A 221 19.38 15.42 -3.89
CA LEU A 221 19.72 14.32 -2.99
C LEU A 221 21.11 13.76 -3.31
N PRO A 222 22.07 13.80 -2.37
CA PRO A 222 23.45 13.37 -2.65
C PRO A 222 23.52 11.90 -3.06
N GLY A 223 24.12 11.62 -4.23
CA GLY A 223 24.29 10.28 -4.76
C GLY A 223 22.99 9.60 -5.17
N ALA A 224 21.92 10.36 -5.45
CA ALA A 224 20.68 9.80 -5.95
C ALA A 224 20.82 9.34 -7.40
N SER A 225 20.32 8.16 -7.69
CA SER A 225 20.13 7.64 -9.05
C SER A 225 18.71 7.11 -9.22
N LEU A 226 18.16 7.23 -10.42
CA LEU A 226 16.82 6.76 -10.72
C LEU A 226 16.80 5.22 -10.77
N VAL A 227 15.87 4.60 -10.04
CA VAL A 227 15.50 3.18 -10.22
C VAL A 227 14.45 3.07 -11.31
N GLY A 228 13.39 3.87 -11.21
CA GLY A 228 12.31 3.89 -12.18
C GLY A 228 11.09 4.66 -11.68
N VAL A 229 10.09 4.70 -12.55
CA VAL A 229 8.76 5.27 -12.25
C VAL A 229 7.71 4.27 -12.66
N VAL A 230 6.71 4.07 -11.80
CA VAL A 230 5.56 3.20 -12.08
C VAL A 230 4.27 3.99 -11.83
N ASP A 231 3.32 3.90 -12.75
CA ASP A 231 1.96 4.38 -12.47
C ASP A 231 1.36 3.58 -11.32
N SER A 232 0.77 4.27 -10.35
CA SER A 232 0.05 3.59 -9.28
C SER A 232 -1.10 2.75 -9.86
N PRO A 233 -1.23 1.45 -9.51
CA PRO A 233 -2.34 0.62 -9.96
C PRO A 233 -3.69 1.10 -9.41
N LEU A 234 -3.64 1.93 -8.36
CA LEU A 234 -4.83 2.49 -7.71
C LEU A 234 -4.82 4.01 -7.80
N ARG A 235 -6.00 4.57 -7.98
CA ARG A 235 -6.22 6.01 -7.86
C ARG A 235 -6.21 6.44 -6.39
N GLY A 236 -5.84 7.70 -6.15
CA GLY A 236 -6.00 8.34 -4.85
C GLY A 236 -7.47 8.39 -4.40
N ALA A 237 -7.73 8.82 -3.16
CA ALA A 237 -9.07 8.83 -2.57
C ALA A 237 -10.08 9.62 -3.42
N ASP A 238 -9.64 10.73 -4.00
CA ASP A 238 -10.48 11.62 -4.83
C ASP A 238 -10.40 11.30 -6.34
N GLY A 239 -9.78 10.17 -6.71
CA GLY A 239 -9.63 9.73 -8.10
C GLY A 239 -8.38 10.28 -8.80
N ASN A 240 -7.50 10.99 -8.11
CA ASN A 240 -6.23 11.48 -8.66
C ASN A 240 -5.33 10.34 -9.13
N ARG A 241 -4.65 10.55 -10.27
CA ARG A 241 -3.55 9.69 -10.70
C ARG A 241 -2.35 9.93 -9.82
N GLU A 242 -1.66 8.86 -9.45
CA GLU A 242 -0.50 8.89 -8.61
C GLU A 242 0.63 8.06 -9.24
N PHE A 243 1.88 8.36 -8.89
CA PHE A 243 3.05 7.66 -9.43
C PHE A 243 3.97 7.23 -8.30
N LEU A 244 4.63 6.09 -8.47
CA LEU A 244 5.70 5.68 -7.57
C LEU A 244 7.03 6.02 -8.23
N LEU A 245 7.83 6.82 -7.54
CA LEU A 245 9.19 7.20 -7.93
C LEU A 245 10.19 6.44 -7.07
N GLY A 246 11.02 5.63 -7.70
CA GLY A 246 12.09 4.90 -7.03
C GLY A 246 13.46 5.49 -7.28
N LEU A 247 14.22 5.65 -6.21
CA LEU A 247 15.57 6.17 -6.17
C LEU A 247 16.52 5.19 -5.47
N LYS A 248 17.77 5.16 -5.86
CA LYS A 248 18.83 4.42 -5.19
C LYS A 248 19.93 5.38 -4.75
N ARG A 249 20.40 5.22 -3.51
CA ARG A 249 21.54 5.96 -2.98
C ARG A 249 22.82 5.24 -3.40
N THR A 250 23.50 5.77 -4.39
CA THR A 250 24.88 5.39 -4.68
C THR A 250 25.80 6.11 -3.69
N ARG A 251 26.97 5.60 -3.48
CA ARG A 251 27.92 6.04 -2.42
C ARG A 251 27.92 7.53 -2.13
#